data_9bd5e3831be1a5f0b773249189e1b566
#
_entry.id   9bd5e3831be1a5f0b773249189e1b566
#
_cell.length_a   1.000
_cell.length_b   1.000
_cell.length_c   1.000
_cell.angle_alpha   90.00
_cell.angle_beta   90.00
_cell.angle_gamma   90.00
#
_symmetry.space_group_name_H-M   'P 1'
#
loop_
_entity.id
_entity.type
_entity.pdbx_description
1 polymer ?
#
loop_
_entity_poly.entity_id
_entity_poly.type
_entity_poly.pdbx_seq_one_letter_code
_entity_poly.pdbx_strand_id
1 'polypeptide(L)'
;MMDNPYRIAPDEVFYWLGQPVVEMYARSMLRMDVVRQAPLPDGPKIISANHPSTTDPFLILTLASEQVSILINETLFKVPLFGRYLRQAGHVPVVPGNGRAAFEKARQLLEAGRTVAVFPEGAISPLAGGFHRPHTGAARLSLRTGAPVIPVGIHLQRERIRLIETVVDGKPDVGTWYLRGPYAMTVGNPMRFTGDVEDREHVRSASERIMQCIIRLSHQSARRMKEMEATASFQRRRTFDPLSTIRRVPATIGRSSSRR
;
A
#
# COMPACT_ATOMS: atom_id res chain seq x y z
N MET A 1 32.96 24.03 0.80
CA MET A 1 32.61 23.04 1.81
C MET A 1 31.87 21.94 1.07
N MET A 2 32.54 20.81 0.79
CA MET A 2 31.92 19.72 0.03
C MET A 2 30.85 19.09 0.92
N ASP A 3 29.59 19.18 0.50
CA ASP A 3 28.49 18.47 1.15
C ASP A 3 28.83 16.98 1.15
N ASN A 4 28.90 16.40 2.34
CA ASN A 4 29.12 14.97 2.50
C ASN A 4 27.87 14.23 2.00
N PRO A 5 27.94 13.50 0.88
CA PRO A 5 26.77 12.81 0.29
C PRO A 5 26.20 11.71 1.20
N TYR A 6 26.88 11.38 2.31
CA TYR A 6 26.46 10.36 3.28
C TYR A 6 25.86 10.97 4.56
N ARG A 7 25.60 12.26 4.61
CA ARG A 7 24.98 12.89 5.77
C ARG A 7 23.46 12.65 5.72
N ILE A 8 23.02 11.60 6.42
CA ILE A 8 21.60 11.30 6.60
C ILE A 8 20.95 12.46 7.37
N ALA A 9 19.89 13.04 6.84
CA ALA A 9 19.11 14.06 7.54
C ALA A 9 18.42 13.47 8.77
N PRO A 10 18.17 14.23 9.86
CA PRO A 10 17.55 13.70 11.07
C PRO A 10 16.21 13.01 10.86
N ASP A 11 15.38 13.50 9.92
CA ASP A 11 14.11 12.90 9.52
C ASP A 11 14.30 11.56 8.77
N GLU A 12 15.39 11.38 8.04
CA GLU A 12 15.75 10.12 7.40
C GLU A 12 16.14 9.04 8.41
N VAL A 13 16.88 9.39 9.47
CA VAL A 13 17.27 8.42 10.51
C VAL A 13 16.03 7.75 11.12
N PHE A 14 15.02 8.52 11.50
CA PHE A 14 13.81 7.96 12.11
C PHE A 14 12.99 7.15 11.10
N TYR A 15 12.97 7.55 9.84
CA TYR A 15 12.35 6.77 8.78
C TYR A 15 13.00 5.39 8.64
N TRP A 16 14.32 5.36 8.52
CA TRP A 16 15.08 4.11 8.34
C TRP A 16 15.12 3.21 9.56
N LEU A 17 14.91 3.75 10.77
CA LEU A 17 14.69 2.94 11.98
C LEU A 17 13.33 2.23 11.98
N GLY A 18 12.30 2.83 11.41
CA GLY A 18 10.96 2.23 11.32
C GLY A 18 10.80 1.22 10.19
N GLN A 19 11.54 1.40 9.09
CA GLN A 19 11.41 0.58 7.89
C GLN A 19 11.59 -0.93 8.15
N PRO A 20 12.62 -1.42 8.88
CA PRO A 20 12.77 -2.84 9.19
C PRO A 20 11.61 -3.42 9.98
N VAL A 21 10.98 -2.64 10.86
CA VAL A 21 9.81 -3.06 11.63
C VAL A 21 8.63 -3.29 10.70
N VAL A 22 8.39 -2.38 9.77
CA VAL A 22 7.34 -2.51 8.75
C VAL A 22 7.60 -3.71 7.85
N GLU A 23 8.84 -3.90 7.38
CA GLU A 23 9.21 -5.06 6.56
C GLU A 23 9.06 -6.39 7.30
N MET A 24 9.49 -6.46 8.55
CA MET A 24 9.33 -7.65 9.39
C MET A 24 7.85 -7.98 9.57
N TYR A 25 7.01 -6.98 9.86
CA TYR A 25 5.57 -7.14 9.97
C TYR A 25 4.98 -7.65 8.65
N ALA A 26 5.30 -7.00 7.52
CA ALA A 26 4.82 -7.39 6.20
C ALA A 26 5.19 -8.84 5.84
N ARG A 27 6.42 -9.26 6.15
CA ARG A 27 6.91 -10.63 5.86
C ARG A 27 6.34 -11.69 6.80
N SER A 28 6.12 -11.35 8.10
CA SER A 28 5.70 -12.33 9.11
C SER A 28 4.18 -12.49 9.21
N MET A 29 3.44 -11.40 9.03
CA MET A 29 1.98 -11.38 9.26
C MET A 29 1.18 -11.36 7.97
N LEU A 30 1.74 -10.80 6.90
CA LEU A 30 1.05 -10.66 5.63
C LEU A 30 1.64 -11.59 4.56
N ARG A 31 0.75 -12.13 3.73
CA ARG A 31 1.14 -12.78 2.49
C ARG A 31 1.07 -11.73 1.37
N MET A 32 2.16 -10.99 1.25
CA MET A 32 2.25 -9.89 0.29
C MET A 32 2.38 -10.42 -1.14
N ASP A 33 1.50 -9.93 -2.02
CA ASP A 33 1.58 -10.09 -3.47
C ASP A 33 1.69 -8.70 -4.11
N VAL A 34 2.88 -8.33 -4.56
CA VAL A 34 3.17 -7.02 -5.15
C VAL A 34 3.61 -7.18 -6.59
N VAL A 35 2.79 -6.70 -7.52
CA VAL A 35 3.09 -6.71 -8.95
C VAL A 35 3.26 -5.29 -9.45
N ARG A 36 4.34 -5.03 -10.18
CA ARG A 36 4.61 -3.76 -10.84
C ARG A 36 4.44 -3.89 -12.34
N GLN A 37 3.71 -2.95 -12.97
CA GLN A 37 3.55 -2.89 -14.42
C GLN A 37 4.77 -2.23 -15.10
N ALA A 38 5.48 -1.37 -14.36
CA ALA A 38 6.74 -0.75 -14.77
C ALA A 38 7.64 -0.50 -13.56
N PRO A 39 8.96 -0.30 -13.76
CA PRO A 39 9.84 0.22 -12.73
C PRO A 39 9.36 1.60 -12.24
N LEU A 40 9.59 1.90 -10.97
CA LEU A 40 9.38 3.26 -10.47
C LEU A 40 10.40 4.20 -11.13
N PRO A 41 9.99 5.38 -11.60
CA PRO A 41 10.91 6.36 -12.13
C PRO A 41 11.84 6.90 -11.04
N ASP A 42 13.03 7.30 -11.42
CA ASP A 42 13.91 8.04 -10.52
C ASP A 42 13.35 9.45 -10.23
N GLY A 43 13.85 10.07 -9.17
CA GLY A 43 13.45 11.42 -8.75
C GLY A 43 12.06 11.51 -8.11
N PRO A 44 11.52 12.74 -8.02
CA PRO A 44 10.28 12.98 -7.31
C PRO A 44 9.09 12.29 -7.97
N LYS A 45 8.23 11.67 -7.16
CA LYS A 45 7.01 11.01 -7.61
C LYS A 45 5.92 11.05 -6.56
N ILE A 46 4.69 10.89 -6.99
CA ILE A 46 3.49 10.87 -6.14
C ILE A 46 2.93 9.45 -6.19
N ILE A 47 3.08 8.68 -5.12
CA ILE A 47 2.40 7.38 -5.00
C ILE A 47 0.96 7.65 -4.58
N SER A 48 -0.01 7.19 -5.36
CA SER A 48 -1.43 7.42 -5.10
C SER A 48 -2.17 6.09 -5.05
N ALA A 49 -2.78 5.76 -3.90
CA ALA A 49 -3.40 4.46 -3.65
C ALA A 49 -4.83 4.61 -3.09
N ASN A 50 -5.70 3.59 -3.30
CA ASN A 50 -6.90 3.44 -2.49
C ASN A 50 -6.54 3.04 -1.05
N HIS A 51 -7.48 3.22 -0.12
CA HIS A 51 -7.21 3.12 1.32
C HIS A 51 -8.15 2.15 2.05
N PRO A 52 -8.09 0.82 1.77
CA PRO A 52 -9.01 -0.14 2.39
C PRO A 52 -8.78 -0.37 3.89
N SER A 53 -7.61 -0.01 4.46
CA SER A 53 -7.34 -0.20 5.89
C SER A 53 -6.35 0.83 6.47
N THR A 54 -6.40 1.02 7.78
CA THR A 54 -5.43 1.86 8.52
C THR A 54 -3.98 1.34 8.40
N THR A 55 -3.79 0.10 7.97
CA THR A 55 -2.46 -0.52 7.77
C THR A 55 -1.76 -0.05 6.48
N ASP A 56 -2.50 0.39 5.47
CA ASP A 56 -1.98 0.64 4.12
C ASP A 56 -0.84 1.67 4.05
N PRO A 57 -0.87 2.79 4.81
CA PRO A 57 0.23 3.76 4.78
C PRO A 57 1.59 3.14 5.08
N PHE A 58 1.65 2.22 6.03
CA PHE A 58 2.91 1.52 6.37
C PHE A 58 3.38 0.64 5.22
N LEU A 59 2.47 -0.04 4.52
CA LEU A 59 2.82 -0.96 3.43
C LEU A 59 3.20 -0.23 2.14
N ILE A 60 2.70 0.97 1.92
CA ILE A 60 3.13 1.85 0.81
C ILE A 60 4.63 2.18 0.92
N LEU A 61 5.18 2.28 2.13
CA LEU A 61 6.61 2.53 2.36
C LEU A 61 7.49 1.43 1.75
N THR A 62 6.98 0.20 1.64
CA THR A 62 7.74 -0.94 1.07
C THR A 62 7.83 -0.90 -0.46
N LEU A 63 7.15 0.03 -1.12
CA LEU A 63 7.15 0.13 -2.58
C LEU A 63 8.36 0.85 -3.16
N ALA A 64 9.03 1.72 -2.40
CA ALA A 64 10.15 2.52 -2.85
C ALA A 64 11.38 2.24 -1.99
N SER A 65 12.56 2.37 -2.58
CA SER A 65 13.85 2.25 -1.90
C SER A 65 14.31 3.55 -1.24
N GLU A 66 13.66 4.66 -1.59
CA GLU A 66 13.88 5.98 -1.00
C GLU A 66 12.82 6.30 0.06
N GLN A 67 13.07 7.36 0.84
CA GLN A 67 12.12 7.85 1.83
C GLN A 67 10.82 8.33 1.16
N VAL A 68 9.69 7.85 1.66
CA VAL A 68 8.35 8.25 1.22
C VAL A 68 7.67 9.05 2.33
N SER A 69 7.34 10.30 2.06
CA SER A 69 6.55 11.15 2.97
C SER A 69 5.07 10.95 2.74
N ILE A 70 4.36 10.42 3.72
CA ILE A 70 2.91 10.14 3.60
C ILE A 70 2.12 11.30 4.17
N LEU A 71 1.04 11.68 3.49
CA LEU A 71 0.03 12.60 3.99
C LEU A 71 -0.94 11.82 4.89
N ILE A 72 -0.92 12.11 6.19
CA ILE A 72 -1.61 11.34 7.23
C ILE A 72 -2.54 12.28 8.02
N ASN A 73 -3.72 11.80 8.41
CA ASN A 73 -4.63 12.56 9.27
C ASN A 73 -3.90 13.05 10.54
N GLU A 74 -4.04 14.33 10.87
CA GLU A 74 -3.38 14.96 12.03
C GLU A 74 -3.66 14.25 13.36
N THR A 75 -4.80 13.58 13.49
CA THR A 75 -5.18 12.83 14.69
C THR A 75 -4.11 11.84 15.11
N LEU A 76 -3.45 11.15 14.15
CA LEU A 76 -2.39 10.20 14.46
C LEU A 76 -1.12 10.88 14.99
N PHE A 77 -0.90 12.15 14.65
CA PHE A 77 0.22 12.93 15.19
C PHE A 77 0.00 13.37 16.65
N LYS A 78 -1.22 13.22 17.18
CA LYS A 78 -1.55 13.51 18.59
C LYS A 78 -1.32 12.31 19.50
N VAL A 79 -1.16 11.09 18.93
CA VAL A 79 -0.85 9.88 19.70
C VAL A 79 0.56 10.01 20.30
N PRO A 80 0.73 9.89 21.64
CA PRO A 80 2.02 10.00 22.28
C PRO A 80 3.05 9.03 21.70
N LEU A 81 4.32 9.43 21.61
CA LEU A 81 5.46 8.72 21.00
C LEU A 81 5.27 8.45 19.50
N PHE A 82 4.15 7.89 19.08
CA PHE A 82 3.86 7.60 17.68
C PHE A 82 3.77 8.87 16.83
N GLY A 83 3.04 9.90 17.27
CA GLY A 83 2.96 11.18 16.57
C GLY A 83 4.32 11.91 16.50
N ARG A 84 5.16 11.75 17.54
CA ARG A 84 6.54 12.25 17.50
C ARG A 84 7.37 11.52 16.44
N TYR A 85 7.26 10.19 16.40
CA TYR A 85 7.90 9.37 15.36
C TYR A 85 7.46 9.79 13.96
N LEU A 86 6.15 9.94 13.70
CA LEU A 86 5.64 10.35 12.40
C LEU A 86 6.23 11.69 11.92
N ARG A 87 6.35 12.68 12.82
CA ARG A 87 6.97 13.98 12.48
C ARG A 87 8.45 13.81 12.16
N GLN A 88 9.18 13.06 12.98
CA GLN A 88 10.61 12.85 12.83
C GLN A 88 10.95 11.94 11.63
N ALA A 89 10.01 11.10 11.19
CA ALA A 89 10.13 10.29 9.97
C ALA A 89 9.73 11.07 8.70
N GLY A 90 9.41 12.38 8.81
CA GLY A 90 9.13 13.24 7.66
C GLY A 90 7.74 13.07 7.05
N HIS A 91 6.78 12.48 7.79
CA HIS A 91 5.39 12.42 7.34
C HIS A 91 4.67 13.75 7.55
N VAL A 92 3.61 13.99 6.76
CA VAL A 92 2.93 15.28 6.67
C VAL A 92 1.53 15.19 7.29
N PRO A 93 1.23 15.97 8.37
CA PRO A 93 -0.10 16.00 8.94
C PRO A 93 -1.11 16.72 8.02
N VAL A 94 -2.27 16.09 7.85
CA VAL A 94 -3.41 16.66 7.12
C VAL A 94 -4.50 17.01 8.11
N VAL A 95 -4.82 18.30 8.21
CA VAL A 95 -5.93 18.81 9.02
C VAL A 95 -7.22 18.62 8.22
N PRO A 96 -8.23 17.87 8.73
CA PRO A 96 -9.51 17.74 8.07
C PRO A 96 -10.16 19.11 7.79
N GLY A 97 -10.62 19.32 6.57
CA GLY A 97 -11.19 20.62 6.13
C GLY A 97 -10.16 21.72 5.83
N ASN A 98 -8.88 21.54 6.16
CA ASN A 98 -7.81 22.49 5.88
C ASN A 98 -6.54 21.80 5.33
N GLY A 99 -6.65 21.20 4.17
CA GLY A 99 -5.53 20.50 3.52
C GLY A 99 -4.47 21.41 2.88
N ARG A 100 -4.62 22.76 2.93
CA ARG A 100 -3.71 23.69 2.22
C ARG A 100 -2.27 23.60 2.71
N ALA A 101 -2.06 23.56 4.01
CA ALA A 101 -0.71 23.46 4.59
C ALA A 101 -0.04 22.13 4.22
N ALA A 102 -0.78 21.01 4.27
CA ALA A 102 -0.30 19.70 3.87
C ALA A 102 0.03 19.66 2.37
N PHE A 103 -0.80 20.26 1.52
CA PHE A 103 -0.55 20.38 0.08
C PHE A 103 0.76 21.13 -0.19
N GLU A 104 0.94 22.30 0.46
CA GLU A 104 2.13 23.11 0.28
C GLU A 104 3.40 22.40 0.76
N LYS A 105 3.33 21.68 1.88
CA LYS A 105 4.44 20.86 2.36
C LYS A 105 4.77 19.72 1.39
N ALA A 106 3.76 19.02 0.86
CA ALA A 106 3.94 17.98 -0.14
C ALA A 106 4.57 18.52 -1.44
N ARG A 107 4.14 19.71 -1.88
CA ARG A 107 4.74 20.40 -3.04
C ARG A 107 6.23 20.66 -2.81
N GLN A 108 6.60 21.24 -1.68
CA GLN A 108 8.01 21.50 -1.32
C GLN A 108 8.85 20.23 -1.28
N LEU A 109 8.30 19.12 -0.76
CA LEU A 109 9.00 17.82 -0.75
C LEU A 109 9.25 17.30 -2.16
N LEU A 110 8.26 17.39 -3.06
CA LEU A 110 8.42 16.99 -4.46
C LEU A 110 9.44 17.86 -5.19
N GLU A 111 9.43 19.19 -4.97
CA GLU A 111 10.42 20.11 -5.54
C GLU A 111 11.84 19.88 -5.00
N ALA A 112 11.95 19.36 -3.77
CA ALA A 112 13.21 18.90 -3.19
C ALA A 112 13.63 17.49 -3.66
N GLY A 113 12.95 16.93 -4.68
CA GLY A 113 13.29 15.62 -5.25
C GLY A 113 12.76 14.41 -4.47
N ARG A 114 11.89 14.62 -3.47
CA ARG A 114 11.41 13.55 -2.58
C ARG A 114 10.12 12.90 -3.11
N THR A 115 9.85 11.68 -2.64
CA THR A 115 8.63 10.93 -2.96
C THR A 115 7.56 11.22 -1.91
N VAL A 116 6.32 11.47 -2.34
CA VAL A 116 5.14 11.64 -1.48
C VAL A 116 4.11 10.55 -1.74
N ALA A 117 3.42 10.11 -0.70
CA ALA A 117 2.27 9.21 -0.85
C ALA A 117 0.99 9.89 -0.39
N VAL A 118 -0.08 9.72 -1.18
CA VAL A 118 -1.40 10.28 -0.94
C VAL A 118 -2.48 9.25 -1.18
N PHE A 119 -3.52 9.28 -0.36
CA PHE A 119 -4.73 8.49 -0.55
C PHE A 119 -5.82 9.44 -1.05
N PRO A 120 -6.17 9.41 -2.35
CA PRO A 120 -7.07 10.41 -2.94
C PRO A 120 -8.49 10.34 -2.39
N GLU A 121 -8.87 9.24 -1.78
CA GLU A 121 -10.16 9.11 -1.10
C GLU A 121 -10.29 10.01 0.13
N GLY A 122 -9.18 10.40 0.76
CA GLY A 122 -9.15 11.23 1.97
C GLY A 122 -9.71 10.57 3.23
N ALA A 123 -10.16 9.34 3.11
CA ALA A 123 -10.70 8.49 4.17
C ALA A 123 -10.45 7.01 3.84
N ILE A 124 -10.69 6.12 4.81
CA ILE A 124 -10.70 4.67 4.58
C ILE A 124 -11.83 4.34 3.59
N SER A 125 -11.53 3.52 2.58
CA SER A 125 -12.53 3.03 1.61
C SER A 125 -13.72 2.36 2.30
N PRO A 126 -14.96 2.45 1.77
CA PRO A 126 -16.13 1.92 2.43
C PRO A 126 -16.01 0.43 2.76
N LEU A 127 -16.30 0.03 4.00
CA LEU A 127 -16.22 -1.38 4.44
C LEU A 127 -17.14 -2.31 3.63
N ALA A 128 -18.30 -1.81 3.21
CA ALA A 128 -19.22 -2.55 2.34
C ALA A 128 -18.70 -2.76 0.92
N GLY A 129 -17.62 -2.12 0.53
CA GLY A 129 -17.07 -2.16 -0.82
C GLY A 129 -17.19 -0.82 -1.55
N GLY A 130 -16.48 -0.72 -2.68
CA GLY A 130 -16.43 0.52 -3.46
C GLY A 130 -15.32 1.48 -3.01
N PHE A 131 -15.40 2.71 -3.48
CA PHE A 131 -14.41 3.76 -3.31
C PHE A 131 -15.09 5.11 -3.11
N HIS A 132 -14.49 6.00 -2.36
CA HIS A 132 -14.94 7.38 -2.27
C HIS A 132 -14.56 8.18 -3.53
N ARG A 133 -15.25 9.28 -3.75
CA ARG A 133 -14.86 10.25 -4.78
C ARG A 133 -13.48 10.82 -4.46
N PRO A 134 -12.59 10.95 -5.47
CA PRO A 134 -11.24 11.43 -5.21
C PRO A 134 -11.22 12.93 -4.90
N HIS A 135 -10.40 13.32 -3.95
CA HIS A 135 -9.93 14.68 -3.79
C HIS A 135 -8.90 15.03 -4.87
N THR A 136 -8.76 16.30 -5.16
CA THR A 136 -7.92 16.80 -6.27
C THR A 136 -6.42 16.93 -5.93
N GLY A 137 -6.01 16.61 -4.70
CA GLY A 137 -4.64 16.83 -4.21
C GLY A 137 -3.54 16.21 -5.07
N ALA A 138 -3.66 14.94 -5.44
CA ALA A 138 -2.67 14.24 -6.26
C ALA A 138 -2.52 14.87 -7.66
N ALA A 139 -3.64 15.19 -8.32
CA ALA A 139 -3.63 15.83 -9.63
C ALA A 139 -3.02 17.24 -9.58
N ARG A 140 -3.40 18.04 -8.58
CA ARG A 140 -2.84 19.40 -8.39
C ARG A 140 -1.33 19.36 -8.09
N LEU A 141 -0.86 18.41 -7.27
CA LEU A 141 0.57 18.24 -7.02
C LEU A 141 1.32 17.90 -8.32
N SER A 142 0.80 16.96 -9.10
CA SER A 142 1.42 16.58 -10.37
C SER A 142 1.46 17.75 -11.36
N LEU A 143 0.37 18.49 -11.52
CA LEU A 143 0.30 19.66 -12.40
C LEU A 143 1.26 20.79 -11.97
N ARG A 144 1.43 21.02 -10.65
CA ARG A 144 2.31 22.06 -10.11
C ARG A 144 3.79 21.71 -10.20
N THR A 145 4.15 20.44 -9.98
CA THR A 145 5.55 20.02 -9.83
C THR A 145 6.09 19.25 -11.04
N GLY A 146 5.23 18.81 -11.95
CA GLY A 146 5.61 17.88 -13.04
C GLY A 146 5.89 16.46 -12.56
N ALA A 147 5.83 16.19 -11.25
CA ALA A 147 6.08 14.85 -10.72
C ALA A 147 5.03 13.85 -11.23
N PRO A 148 5.44 12.66 -11.70
CA PRO A 148 4.53 11.62 -12.14
C PRO A 148 3.72 11.07 -10.97
N VAL A 149 2.46 10.73 -11.22
CA VAL A 149 1.61 9.97 -10.29
C VAL A 149 1.79 8.48 -10.57
N ILE A 150 2.12 7.72 -9.55
CA ILE A 150 2.20 6.26 -9.57
C ILE A 150 0.92 5.71 -8.93
N PRO A 151 -0.05 5.24 -9.71
CA PRO A 151 -1.28 4.69 -9.17
C PRO A 151 -1.03 3.31 -8.59
N VAL A 152 -1.59 3.03 -7.43
CA VAL A 152 -1.48 1.73 -6.74
C VAL A 152 -2.86 1.23 -6.37
N GLY A 153 -3.19 0.02 -6.81
CA GLY A 153 -4.43 -0.65 -6.45
C GLY A 153 -4.20 -1.69 -5.36
N ILE A 154 -4.75 -1.45 -4.18
CA ILE A 154 -4.68 -2.33 -3.02
C ILE A 154 -5.93 -3.19 -2.94
N HIS A 155 -5.75 -4.49 -2.67
CA HIS A 155 -6.82 -5.41 -2.30
C HIS A 155 -6.43 -6.28 -1.11
N LEU A 156 -7.38 -6.49 -0.22
CA LEU A 156 -7.28 -7.32 0.97
C LEU A 156 -8.62 -8.02 1.26
N GLN A 157 -8.60 -9.06 2.07
CA GLN A 157 -9.82 -9.76 2.51
C GLN A 157 -10.53 -8.93 3.58
N ARG A 158 -11.65 -8.29 3.24
CA ARG A 158 -12.38 -7.36 4.13
C ARG A 158 -12.86 -8.02 5.41
N GLU A 159 -13.22 -9.30 5.37
CA GLU A 159 -13.63 -10.10 6.53
C GLU A 159 -12.56 -10.29 7.60
N ARG A 160 -11.31 -9.99 7.25
CA ARG A 160 -10.16 -10.01 8.19
C ARG A 160 -9.86 -8.65 8.81
N ILE A 161 -10.53 -7.60 8.38
CA ILE A 161 -10.42 -6.28 8.98
C ILE A 161 -10.89 -6.35 10.43
N ARG A 162 -10.15 -5.72 11.33
CA ARG A 162 -10.49 -5.54 12.74
C ARG A 162 -10.76 -4.07 13.02
N LEU A 163 -11.92 -3.79 13.55
CA LEU A 163 -12.24 -2.48 14.09
C LEU A 163 -11.66 -2.41 15.51
N ILE A 164 -10.77 -1.48 15.73
CA ILE A 164 -10.12 -1.27 17.02
C ILE A 164 -10.50 0.12 17.50
N GLU A 165 -11.28 0.16 18.56
CA GLU A 165 -11.66 1.41 19.21
C GLU A 165 -10.48 1.94 20.03
N THR A 166 -10.22 3.21 19.89
CA THR A 166 -9.17 3.93 20.60
C THR A 166 -9.71 5.27 21.08
N VAL A 167 -8.98 5.91 21.98
CA VAL A 167 -9.26 7.30 22.37
C VAL A 167 -8.05 8.13 21.99
N VAL A 168 -8.23 9.08 21.09
CA VAL A 168 -7.18 9.99 20.68
C VAL A 168 -7.59 11.42 21.00
N ASP A 169 -6.78 12.12 21.79
CA ASP A 169 -7.05 13.48 22.23
C ASP A 169 -8.43 13.61 22.93
N GLY A 170 -8.76 12.61 23.78
CA GLY A 170 -10.03 12.55 24.52
C GLY A 170 -11.28 12.23 23.69
N LYS A 171 -11.12 11.93 22.39
CA LYS A 171 -12.23 11.59 21.48
C LYS A 171 -12.15 10.13 21.06
N PRO A 172 -13.31 9.41 21.01
CA PRO A 172 -13.33 8.07 20.46
C PRO A 172 -12.96 8.08 18.99
N ASP A 173 -12.11 7.15 18.58
CA ASP A 173 -11.70 6.92 17.20
C ASP A 173 -11.71 5.41 16.92
N VAL A 174 -12.00 5.03 15.68
CA VAL A 174 -12.10 3.61 15.29
C VAL A 174 -11.15 3.36 14.12
N GLY A 175 -10.07 2.67 14.40
CA GLY A 175 -9.12 2.22 13.40
C GLY A 175 -9.59 0.95 12.69
N THR A 176 -9.44 0.92 11.38
CA THR A 176 -9.81 -0.20 10.49
C THR A 176 -8.56 -0.99 10.13
N TRP A 177 -8.16 -1.92 10.99
CA TRP A 177 -6.85 -2.58 10.92
C TRP A 177 -6.88 -3.90 10.16
N TYR A 178 -5.91 -4.11 9.27
CA TYR A 178 -5.65 -5.39 8.64
C TYR A 178 -4.36 -5.99 9.18
N LEU A 179 -4.49 -6.85 10.19
CA LEU A 179 -3.34 -7.30 10.98
C LEU A 179 -2.61 -8.51 10.38
N ARG A 180 -3.31 -9.37 9.62
CA ARG A 180 -2.74 -10.57 9.02
C ARG A 180 -3.57 -11.11 7.88
N GLY A 181 -2.91 -11.74 6.92
CA GLY A 181 -3.58 -12.41 5.79
C GLY A 181 -3.01 -12.04 4.44
N PRO A 182 -3.68 -12.45 3.34
CA PRO A 182 -3.25 -12.07 2.00
C PRO A 182 -3.46 -10.56 1.78
N TYR A 183 -2.45 -9.92 1.19
CA TYR A 183 -2.47 -8.50 0.89
C TYR A 183 -1.86 -8.28 -0.49
N ALA A 184 -2.65 -7.83 -1.45
CA ALA A 184 -2.21 -7.69 -2.82
C ALA A 184 -2.15 -6.23 -3.25
N MET A 185 -1.07 -5.84 -3.91
CA MET A 185 -0.88 -4.54 -4.54
C MET A 185 -0.54 -4.69 -6.02
N THR A 186 -1.13 -3.85 -6.85
CA THR A 186 -0.70 -3.64 -8.24
C THR A 186 -0.24 -2.21 -8.39
N VAL A 187 1.04 -2.04 -8.70
CA VAL A 187 1.64 -0.74 -9.00
C VAL A 187 1.53 -0.51 -10.50
N GLY A 188 0.84 0.56 -10.90
CA GLY A 188 0.60 0.89 -12.30
C GLY A 188 1.72 1.69 -12.94
N ASN A 189 1.55 1.97 -14.23
CA ASN A 189 2.46 2.82 -14.97
C ASN A 189 2.42 4.28 -14.49
N PRO A 190 3.56 4.99 -14.51
CA PRO A 190 3.60 6.42 -14.18
C PRO A 190 2.65 7.24 -15.06
N MET A 191 1.83 8.07 -14.45
CA MET A 191 0.93 9.00 -15.13
C MET A 191 1.49 10.41 -15.02
N ARG A 192 1.60 11.11 -16.13
CA ARG A 192 2.03 12.52 -16.17
C ARG A 192 0.86 13.39 -16.60
N PHE A 193 0.74 14.55 -15.99
CA PHE A 193 -0.30 15.53 -16.26
C PHE A 193 0.36 16.88 -16.58
N THR A 194 -0.17 17.54 -17.61
CA THR A 194 0.23 18.87 -18.04
C THR A 194 -1.03 19.69 -18.21
N GLY A 195 -0.95 20.98 -18.04
CA GLY A 195 -2.09 21.90 -18.16
C GLY A 195 -2.15 22.91 -17.00
N ASP A 196 -3.18 23.71 -17.00
CA ASP A 196 -3.38 24.74 -15.97
C ASP A 196 -3.98 24.11 -14.70
N VAL A 197 -3.31 24.32 -13.58
CA VAL A 197 -3.77 23.88 -12.25
C VAL A 197 -4.95 24.72 -11.72
N GLU A 198 -5.18 25.89 -12.30
CA GLU A 198 -6.33 26.75 -11.94
C GLU A 198 -7.59 26.37 -12.74
N ASP A 199 -7.45 25.62 -13.83
CA ASP A 199 -8.58 25.01 -14.54
C ASP A 199 -9.19 23.88 -13.69
N ARG A 200 -10.32 24.19 -13.09
CA ARG A 200 -11.02 23.26 -12.17
C ARG A 200 -11.52 21.99 -12.87
N GLU A 201 -11.96 22.12 -14.10
CA GLU A 201 -12.46 20.98 -14.87
C GLU A 201 -11.32 20.03 -15.25
N HIS A 202 -10.21 20.60 -15.74
CA HIS A 202 -9.00 19.85 -16.04
C HIS A 202 -8.45 19.10 -14.82
N VAL A 203 -8.34 19.79 -13.68
CA VAL A 203 -7.90 19.19 -12.41
C VAL A 203 -8.83 18.05 -11.96
N ARG A 204 -10.15 18.25 -12.09
CA ARG A 204 -11.13 17.22 -11.75
C ARG A 204 -11.00 15.99 -12.64
N SER A 205 -10.93 16.21 -13.95
CA SER A 205 -10.72 15.14 -14.95
C SER A 205 -9.42 14.34 -14.66
N ALA A 206 -8.32 15.05 -14.36
CA ALA A 206 -7.07 14.39 -13.99
C ALA A 206 -7.21 13.54 -12.72
N SER A 207 -7.92 14.05 -11.69
CA SER A 207 -8.17 13.31 -10.45
C SER A 207 -9.02 12.06 -10.68
N GLU A 208 -10.05 12.17 -11.51
CA GLU A 208 -10.92 11.05 -11.88
C GLU A 208 -10.13 9.98 -12.67
N ARG A 209 -9.26 10.38 -13.59
CA ARG A 209 -8.37 9.46 -14.32
C ARG A 209 -7.42 8.71 -13.40
N ILE A 210 -6.82 9.37 -12.40
CA ILE A 210 -6.00 8.74 -11.38
C ILE A 210 -6.83 7.69 -10.65
N MET A 211 -8.00 8.06 -10.14
CA MET A 211 -8.85 7.16 -9.37
C MET A 211 -9.35 5.96 -10.18
N GLN A 212 -9.77 6.17 -11.42
CA GLN A 212 -10.15 5.09 -12.33
C GLN A 212 -8.99 4.10 -12.55
N CYS A 213 -7.75 4.60 -12.65
CA CYS A 213 -6.58 3.74 -12.76
C CYS A 213 -6.40 2.91 -11.47
N ILE A 214 -6.45 3.54 -10.29
CA ILE A 214 -6.37 2.88 -8.98
C ILE A 214 -7.43 1.78 -8.85
N ILE A 215 -8.68 2.07 -9.22
CA ILE A 215 -9.79 1.11 -9.19
C ILE A 215 -9.49 -0.12 -10.07
N ARG A 216 -9.04 0.09 -11.32
CA ARG A 216 -8.67 -1.02 -12.22
C ARG A 216 -7.53 -1.86 -11.63
N LEU A 217 -6.52 -1.23 -11.04
CA LEU A 217 -5.39 -1.91 -10.40
C LEU A 217 -5.82 -2.68 -9.15
N SER A 218 -6.73 -2.13 -8.35
CA SER A 218 -7.31 -2.83 -7.19
C SER A 218 -8.09 -4.08 -7.62
N HIS A 219 -8.84 -4.01 -8.71
CA HIS A 219 -9.51 -5.18 -9.29
C HIS A 219 -8.53 -6.23 -9.83
N GLN A 220 -7.38 -5.80 -10.39
CA GLN A 220 -6.32 -6.74 -10.78
C GLN A 220 -5.74 -7.45 -9.56
N SER A 221 -5.44 -6.73 -8.48
CA SER A 221 -5.01 -7.29 -7.20
C SER A 221 -6.02 -8.29 -6.64
N ALA A 222 -7.32 -7.98 -6.71
CA ALA A 222 -8.39 -8.86 -6.27
C ALA A 222 -8.44 -10.17 -7.08
N ARG A 223 -8.28 -10.12 -8.40
CA ARG A 223 -8.26 -11.31 -9.26
C ARG A 223 -7.09 -12.21 -8.93
N ARG A 224 -5.86 -11.68 -8.83
CA ARG A 224 -4.68 -12.47 -8.47
C ARG A 224 -4.84 -13.14 -7.10
N MET A 225 -5.37 -12.43 -6.11
CA MET A 225 -5.61 -13.01 -4.79
C MET A 225 -6.56 -14.20 -4.85
N LYS A 226 -7.67 -14.11 -5.61
CA LYS A 226 -8.59 -15.22 -5.82
C LYS A 226 -7.94 -16.42 -6.51
N GLU A 227 -7.11 -16.19 -7.52
CA GLU A 227 -6.37 -17.24 -8.24
C GLU A 227 -5.38 -17.96 -7.32
N MET A 228 -4.64 -17.21 -6.49
CA MET A 228 -3.73 -17.77 -5.50
C MET A 228 -4.47 -18.65 -4.47
N GLU A 229 -5.63 -18.22 -3.99
CA GLU A 229 -6.45 -18.96 -3.04
C GLU A 229 -7.03 -20.24 -3.66
N ALA A 230 -7.52 -20.16 -4.89
CA ALA A 230 -8.01 -21.32 -5.63
C ALA A 230 -6.89 -22.36 -5.82
N THR A 231 -5.69 -21.93 -6.20
CA THR A 231 -4.53 -22.82 -6.37
C THR A 231 -4.12 -23.45 -5.05
N ALA A 232 -4.05 -22.69 -3.97
CA ALA A 232 -3.71 -23.19 -2.64
C ALA A 232 -4.76 -24.19 -2.12
N SER A 233 -6.05 -23.95 -2.36
CA SER A 233 -7.13 -24.87 -1.98
C SER A 233 -7.07 -26.18 -2.78
N PHE A 234 -6.78 -26.12 -4.08
CA PHE A 234 -6.61 -27.29 -4.93
C PHE A 234 -5.43 -28.16 -4.50
N GLN A 235 -4.29 -27.54 -4.19
CA GLN A 235 -3.11 -28.25 -3.70
C GLN A 235 -3.37 -28.96 -2.37
N ARG A 236 -4.07 -28.30 -1.42
CA ARG A 236 -4.46 -28.93 -0.14
C ARG A 236 -5.38 -30.13 -0.33
N ARG A 237 -6.31 -30.08 -1.27
CA ARG A 237 -7.19 -31.23 -1.58
C ARG A 237 -6.42 -32.42 -2.15
N ARG A 238 -5.42 -32.20 -3.01
CA ARG A 238 -4.56 -33.25 -3.58
C ARG A 238 -3.63 -33.91 -2.55
N THR A 239 -3.13 -33.17 -1.57
CA THR A 239 -2.30 -33.71 -0.50
C THR A 239 -3.11 -34.48 0.56
N PHE A 240 -4.43 -34.30 0.59
CA PHE A 240 -5.35 -34.95 1.54
C PHE A 240 -6.24 -36.02 0.86
N ASP A 241 -5.84 -36.59 -0.27
CA ASP A 241 -6.52 -37.74 -0.88
C ASP A 241 -6.04 -39.05 -0.21
N PRO A 242 -6.83 -39.65 0.71
CA PRO A 242 -6.42 -40.84 1.42
C PRO A 242 -6.31 -42.05 0.50
N LEU A 243 -6.82 -42.00 -0.73
CA LEU A 243 -6.74 -43.08 -1.71
C LEU A 243 -5.40 -43.09 -2.49
N SER A 244 -4.65 -42.01 -2.47
CA SER A 244 -3.33 -41.95 -3.13
C SER A 244 -2.25 -42.76 -2.38
N THR A 245 -2.48 -43.04 -1.09
CA THR A 245 -1.55 -43.81 -0.24
C THR A 245 -1.70 -45.34 -0.42
N ILE A 246 -2.83 -45.83 -0.99
CA ILE A 246 -3.14 -47.27 -1.11
C ILE A 246 -2.56 -47.89 -2.41
N ARG A 247 -2.03 -47.11 -3.33
CA ARG A 247 -1.59 -47.60 -4.66
C ARG A 247 -0.12 -48.00 -4.77
N ARG A 248 0.60 -48.29 -3.68
CA ARG A 248 1.96 -48.83 -3.74
C ARG A 248 2.19 -49.95 -2.76
N VAL A 249 1.50 -51.08 -2.99
CA VAL A 249 1.99 -52.38 -2.51
C VAL A 249 2.36 -53.19 -3.77
N PRO A 250 3.64 -53.47 -4.04
CA PRO A 250 3.99 -54.39 -5.10
C PRO A 250 3.58 -55.78 -4.67
N ALA A 251 2.71 -56.42 -5.45
CA ALA A 251 2.38 -57.84 -5.29
C ALA A 251 3.63 -58.69 -5.65
N THR A 252 4.39 -59.09 -4.67
CA THR A 252 5.41 -60.10 -4.80
C THR A 252 4.71 -61.46 -4.72
N ILE A 253 4.28 -62.00 -5.87
CA ILE A 253 3.84 -63.38 -5.98
C ILE A 253 5.10 -64.24 -5.99
N GLY A 254 5.37 -64.90 -4.88
CA GLY A 254 6.37 -65.97 -4.80
C GLY A 254 5.94 -67.17 -5.63
N ARG A 255 6.65 -67.52 -6.70
CA ARG A 255 6.60 -68.82 -7.34
C ARG A 255 7.46 -69.77 -6.54
N SER A 256 6.84 -70.67 -5.79
CA SER A 256 7.51 -71.93 -5.31
C SER A 256 7.61 -72.84 -6.48
N SER A 257 8.82 -73.15 -6.90
CA SER A 257 9.11 -74.28 -7.79
C SER A 257 9.36 -75.53 -6.94
N SER A 258 8.44 -76.49 -6.94
CA SER A 258 8.68 -77.86 -6.56
C SER A 258 9.48 -78.53 -7.66
N ARG A 259 10.64 -79.06 -7.33
CA ARG A 259 11.32 -80.15 -8.08
C ARG A 259 11.60 -81.26 -7.12
N ARG A 260 11.26 -82.44 -7.63
CA ARG A 260 11.73 -83.75 -7.13
C ARG A 260 13.22 -83.80 -7.10
#